data_a8c9d65a185605db945350d7e85299d2
#
_entry.id   a8c9d65a185605db945350d7e85299d2
#
_cell.length_a   1.000
_cell.length_b   1.000
_cell.length_c   1.000
_cell.angle_alpha   90.00
_cell.angle_beta   90.00
_cell.angle_gamma   90.00
#
_symmetry.space_group_name_H-M   'P 1'
#
loop_
_entity.id
_entity.type
_entity.pdbx_description
1 polymer ?
#
loop_
_entity_poly.entity_id
_entity_poly.type
_entity_poly.pdbx_seq_one_letter_code
_entity_poly.pdbx_strand_id
1 'polypeptide(L)'
;MICKLKPLLLAAALSASLLAAQAQAPVGQGPGFHDPRSPFKPLQEREGIVSWQLLSSVTTKAEKNKLIPEFPKPLQALNNQTVKIQGFMLPLEPGDKQRHFLLSSVPTSCSFCVPSGPEGLVEVKTKNPVKYTLEPVVVEGRMAVLQADPYGMFYRVTDAQATE
;
A
#
# COMPACT_ATOMS: atom_id res chain seq x y z
N MET A 1 0.56 -79.53 19.19
CA MET A 1 1.32 -78.61 18.28
C MET A 1 0.49 -77.34 18.12
N ILE A 2 0.83 -76.30 18.88
CA ILE A 2 0.09 -75.05 18.95
C ILE A 2 0.92 -74.00 18.25
N CYS A 3 0.48 -73.57 17.06
CA CYS A 3 1.12 -72.54 16.25
C CYS A 3 0.72 -71.17 16.81
N LYS A 4 1.67 -70.43 17.43
CA LYS A 4 1.46 -69.06 17.92
C LYS A 4 1.59 -68.07 16.74
N LEU A 5 0.48 -67.49 16.29
CA LEU A 5 0.46 -66.35 15.37
C LEU A 5 0.77 -65.08 16.17
N LYS A 6 1.85 -64.38 15.83
CA LYS A 6 2.15 -63.03 16.33
C LYS A 6 1.35 -62.00 15.50
N PRO A 7 0.61 -61.05 16.13
CA PRO A 7 0.03 -59.96 15.39
C PRO A 7 1.11 -58.91 15.08
N LEU A 8 1.26 -58.63 13.79
CA LEU A 8 2.09 -57.54 13.25
C LEU A 8 1.33 -56.24 13.44
N LEU A 9 1.78 -55.41 14.40
CA LEU A 9 1.26 -54.07 14.60
C LEU A 9 1.78 -53.16 13.46
N LEU A 10 0.92 -52.85 12.49
CA LEU A 10 1.13 -51.87 11.45
C LEU A 10 0.89 -50.49 12.06
N ALA A 11 1.94 -49.77 12.45
CA ALA A 11 1.88 -48.36 12.86
C ALA A 11 1.75 -47.50 11.61
N ALA A 12 0.52 -47.12 11.27
CA ALA A 12 0.26 -46.10 10.24
C ALA A 12 0.60 -44.73 10.83
N ALA A 13 1.75 -44.18 10.44
CA ALA A 13 2.13 -42.81 10.72
C ALA A 13 1.26 -41.89 9.87
N LEU A 14 0.24 -41.30 10.46
CA LEU A 14 -0.54 -40.22 9.89
C LEU A 14 0.33 -38.94 9.92
N SER A 15 1.05 -38.66 8.82
CA SER A 15 1.71 -37.39 8.60
C SER A 15 0.63 -36.33 8.29
N ALA A 16 0.20 -35.61 9.31
CA ALA A 16 -0.65 -34.44 9.17
C ALA A 16 0.17 -33.31 8.52
N SER A 17 0.04 -33.18 7.20
CA SER A 17 0.53 -32.04 6.47
C SER A 17 -0.30 -30.80 6.87
N LEU A 18 0.25 -29.96 7.74
CA LEU A 18 -0.28 -28.63 8.01
C LEU A 18 -0.09 -27.80 6.73
N LEU A 19 -1.12 -27.76 5.88
CA LEU A 19 -1.26 -26.73 4.87
C LEU A 19 -1.48 -25.40 5.61
N ALA A 20 -0.43 -24.62 5.74
CA ALA A 20 -0.54 -23.22 6.16
C ALA A 20 -1.39 -22.53 5.09
N ALA A 21 -2.67 -22.31 5.38
CA ALA A 21 -3.52 -21.44 4.58
C ALA A 21 -2.91 -20.04 4.67
N GLN A 22 -2.23 -19.61 3.59
CA GLN A 22 -1.81 -18.24 3.45
C GLN A 22 -3.10 -17.43 3.27
N ALA A 23 -3.48 -16.70 4.31
CA ALA A 23 -4.57 -15.75 4.24
C ALA A 23 -4.17 -14.67 3.23
N GLN A 24 -4.71 -14.74 2.03
CA GLN A 24 -4.60 -13.67 1.04
C GLN A 24 -5.33 -12.45 1.61
N ALA A 25 -4.63 -11.32 1.67
CA ALA A 25 -5.27 -10.07 2.07
C ALA A 25 -6.48 -9.81 1.16
N PRO A 26 -7.61 -9.35 1.71
CA PRO A 26 -8.78 -9.01 0.91
C PRO A 26 -8.40 -8.01 -0.18
N VAL A 27 -8.94 -8.22 -1.39
CA VAL A 27 -8.76 -7.28 -2.50
C VAL A 27 -9.23 -5.89 -2.07
N GLY A 28 -8.37 -4.88 -2.22
CA GLY A 28 -8.67 -3.50 -1.83
C GLY A 28 -8.16 -3.09 -0.43
N GLN A 29 -7.40 -3.94 0.24
CA GLN A 29 -6.67 -3.60 1.48
C GLN A 29 -5.16 -3.71 1.28
N GLY A 30 -4.41 -2.97 2.09
CA GLY A 30 -2.95 -2.93 2.02
C GLY A 30 -2.42 -1.97 0.94
N PRO A 31 -1.18 -2.14 0.48
CA PRO A 31 -0.54 -1.21 -0.48
C PRO A 31 -1.06 -1.34 -1.92
N GLY A 32 -2.07 -2.18 -2.18
CA GLY A 32 -2.52 -2.52 -3.53
C GLY A 32 -1.80 -3.74 -4.09
N PHE A 33 -2.32 -4.24 -5.21
CA PHE A 33 -1.76 -5.40 -5.91
C PHE A 33 -1.14 -4.97 -7.24
N HIS A 34 0.16 -5.21 -7.38
CA HIS A 34 0.90 -5.02 -8.63
C HIS A 34 1.00 -6.35 -9.36
N ASP A 35 0.31 -6.49 -10.49
CA ASP A 35 0.30 -7.74 -11.26
C ASP A 35 1.68 -7.98 -11.90
N PRO A 36 2.24 -9.20 -11.80
CA PRO A 36 3.52 -9.54 -12.45
C PRO A 36 3.51 -9.39 -13.98
N ARG A 37 2.34 -9.37 -14.62
CA ARG A 37 2.17 -9.14 -16.06
C ARG A 37 2.13 -7.65 -16.43
N SER A 38 2.19 -6.76 -15.44
CA SER A 38 2.22 -5.32 -15.66
C SER A 38 3.42 -4.92 -16.52
N PRO A 39 3.24 -4.04 -17.53
CA PRO A 39 4.36 -3.47 -18.27
C PRO A 39 5.20 -2.50 -17.41
N PHE A 40 4.66 -2.08 -16.27
CA PHE A 40 5.35 -1.21 -15.32
C PHE A 40 6.10 -2.05 -14.28
N LYS A 41 7.27 -1.60 -13.88
CA LYS A 41 8.01 -2.23 -12.77
C LYS A 41 7.36 -1.88 -11.43
N PRO A 42 7.30 -2.81 -10.47
CA PRO A 42 6.84 -2.48 -9.12
C PRO A 42 7.79 -1.47 -8.47
N LEU A 43 7.23 -0.67 -7.56
CA LEU A 43 8.03 0.26 -6.76
C LEU A 43 9.06 -0.51 -5.94
N GLN A 44 10.29 -0.01 -5.95
CA GLN A 44 11.38 -0.58 -5.17
C GLN A 44 11.44 0.14 -3.81
N GLU A 45 11.55 -0.62 -2.73
CA GLU A 45 11.85 -0.06 -1.41
C GLU A 45 13.23 0.63 -1.46
N ARG A 46 13.29 1.87 -0.99
CA ARG A 46 14.50 2.70 -0.99
C ARG A 46 14.66 3.35 0.38
N GLU A 47 15.89 3.39 0.86
CA GLU A 47 16.21 4.08 2.11
C GLU A 47 15.88 5.59 2.02
N GLY A 48 15.32 6.12 3.10
CA GLY A 48 14.90 7.52 3.17
C GLY A 48 13.56 7.83 2.48
N ILE A 49 12.91 6.85 1.85
CA ILE A 49 11.58 6.97 1.27
C ILE A 49 10.56 6.26 2.17
N VAL A 50 9.44 6.92 2.46
CA VAL A 50 8.35 6.31 3.24
C VAL A 50 7.77 5.13 2.46
N SER A 51 7.78 3.94 3.06
CA SER A 51 7.27 2.74 2.40
C SER A 51 5.76 2.70 2.35
N TRP A 52 5.21 2.14 1.27
CA TRP A 52 3.78 1.90 1.16
C TRP A 52 3.28 0.84 2.14
N GLN A 53 4.15 -0.07 2.57
CA GLN A 53 3.85 -1.01 3.65
C GLN A 53 3.54 -0.28 4.96
N LEU A 54 4.30 0.77 5.29
CA LEU A 54 4.02 1.60 6.46
C LEU A 54 2.71 2.37 6.29
N LEU A 55 2.49 3.03 5.14
CA LEU A 55 1.26 3.79 4.89
C LEU A 55 0.01 2.92 4.98
N SER A 56 0.07 1.68 4.48
CA SER A 56 -1.06 0.74 4.54
C SER A 56 -1.23 0.02 5.88
N SER A 57 -0.41 0.31 6.88
CA SER A 57 -0.58 -0.22 8.24
C SER A 57 -1.70 0.48 9.05
N VAL A 58 -2.33 1.51 8.49
CA VAL A 58 -3.51 2.13 9.08
C VAL A 58 -4.67 1.12 9.15
N THR A 59 -5.43 1.16 10.24
CA THR A 59 -6.67 0.41 10.39
C THR A 59 -7.86 1.36 10.38
N THR A 60 -9.06 0.86 10.12
CA THR A 60 -10.26 1.68 10.10
C THR A 60 -11.32 1.11 11.04
N LYS A 61 -12.02 2.00 11.74
CA LYS A 61 -13.23 1.67 12.48
C LYS A 61 -14.45 2.27 11.81
N ALA A 62 -15.53 1.51 11.74
CA ALA A 62 -16.82 2.02 11.27
C ALA A 62 -17.58 2.67 12.44
N GLU A 63 -17.84 3.98 12.36
CA GLU A 63 -18.66 4.72 13.32
C GLU A 63 -19.70 5.56 12.57
N LYS A 64 -20.98 5.40 12.91
CA LYS A 64 -22.09 6.21 12.34
C LYS A 64 -22.00 6.39 10.82
N ASN A 65 -21.81 5.30 10.08
CA ASN A 65 -21.63 5.27 8.62
C ASN A 65 -20.38 6.00 8.08
N LYS A 66 -19.36 6.23 8.91
CA LYS A 66 -18.05 6.73 8.49
C LYS A 66 -16.96 5.74 8.83
N LEU A 67 -15.96 5.65 7.97
CA LEU A 67 -14.73 4.94 8.27
C LEU A 67 -13.74 5.93 8.91
N ILE A 68 -13.38 5.68 10.15
CA ILE A 68 -12.45 6.52 10.90
C ILE A 68 -11.09 5.81 10.90
N PRO A 69 -10.02 6.43 10.39
CA PRO A 69 -8.69 5.84 10.38
C PRO A 69 -8.08 5.84 11.79
N GLU A 70 -7.44 4.72 12.13
CA GLU A 70 -6.61 4.57 13.33
C GLU A 70 -5.15 4.39 12.87
N PHE A 71 -4.35 5.41 13.10
CA PHE A 71 -2.95 5.42 12.69
C PHE A 71 -2.06 4.86 13.81
N PRO A 72 -1.22 3.84 13.55
CA PRO A 72 -0.22 3.38 14.49
C PRO A 72 0.84 4.48 14.76
N LYS A 73 1.53 4.38 15.89
CA LYS A 73 2.53 5.38 16.32
C LYS A 73 3.56 5.76 15.25
N PRO A 74 4.13 4.82 14.46
CA PRO A 74 5.07 5.17 13.40
C PRO A 74 4.47 6.09 12.32
N LEU A 75 3.19 5.90 11.95
CA LEU A 75 2.49 6.78 11.02
C LEU A 75 2.19 8.15 11.63
N GLN A 76 1.73 8.18 12.89
CA GLN A 76 1.51 9.45 13.59
C GLN A 76 2.78 10.30 13.67
N ALA A 77 3.95 9.66 13.83
CA ALA A 77 5.25 10.33 13.89
C ALA A 77 5.63 11.03 12.58
N LEU A 78 5.07 10.63 11.44
CA LEU A 78 5.29 11.30 10.16
C LEU A 78 4.53 12.63 10.03
N ASN A 79 3.55 12.87 10.91
CA ASN A 79 2.75 14.09 10.84
C ASN A 79 3.61 15.35 11.04
N ASN A 80 3.48 16.32 10.12
CA ASN A 80 4.28 17.54 10.04
C ASN A 80 5.78 17.33 9.76
N GLN A 81 6.24 16.11 9.47
CA GLN A 81 7.62 15.87 9.06
C GLN A 81 7.81 16.12 7.57
N THR A 82 9.02 16.49 7.17
CA THR A 82 9.43 16.47 5.78
C THR A 82 9.79 15.03 5.41
N VAL A 83 9.09 14.49 4.41
CA VAL A 83 9.25 13.11 3.97
C VAL A 83 9.45 13.03 2.47
N LYS A 84 10.05 11.92 2.02
CA LYS A 84 10.09 11.53 0.61
C LYS A 84 9.13 10.38 0.38
N ILE A 85 8.33 10.47 -0.67
CA ILE A 85 7.40 9.41 -1.08
C ILE A 85 7.58 9.17 -2.58
N GLN A 86 7.66 7.91 -2.97
CA GLN A 86 7.69 7.47 -4.36
C GLN A 86 6.33 6.88 -4.73
N GLY A 87 5.82 7.19 -5.93
CA GLY A 87 4.56 6.61 -6.40
C GLY A 87 4.28 6.93 -7.87
N PHE A 88 3.21 6.32 -8.38
CA PHE A 88 2.69 6.59 -9.71
C PHE A 88 1.74 7.79 -9.65
N MET A 89 1.93 8.75 -10.56
CA MET A 89 1.13 9.98 -10.57
C MET A 89 -0.26 9.72 -11.14
N LEU A 90 -1.29 10.15 -10.41
CA LEU A 90 -2.67 10.23 -10.88
C LEU A 90 -3.07 11.71 -10.91
N PRO A 91 -3.16 12.33 -12.11
CA PRO A 91 -3.48 13.74 -12.25
C PRO A 91 -4.88 14.09 -11.72
N LEU A 92 -5.01 15.23 -11.06
CA LEU A 92 -6.29 15.80 -10.63
C LEU A 92 -6.63 17.08 -11.41
N GLU A 93 -5.70 17.58 -12.22
CA GLU A 93 -5.84 18.77 -13.04
C GLU A 93 -5.64 18.43 -14.51
N PRO A 94 -6.24 19.16 -15.46
CA PRO A 94 -6.00 18.96 -16.87
C PRO A 94 -4.58 19.44 -17.27
N GLY A 95 -4.03 18.84 -18.33
CA GLY A 95 -2.75 19.23 -18.91
C GLY A 95 -1.57 18.32 -18.46
N ASP A 96 -0.41 18.61 -19.04
CA ASP A 96 0.82 17.81 -18.87
C ASP A 96 1.68 18.22 -17.67
N LYS A 97 1.32 19.32 -17.00
CA LYS A 97 1.99 19.83 -15.80
C LYS A 97 1.01 19.91 -14.65
N GLN A 98 1.33 19.21 -13.56
CA GLN A 98 0.47 19.03 -12.41
C GLN A 98 1.03 19.74 -11.20
N ARG A 99 0.20 20.51 -10.50
CA ARG A 99 0.51 21.03 -9.14
C ARG A 99 -0.24 20.28 -8.05
N HIS A 100 -1.34 19.62 -8.42
CA HIS A 100 -2.19 18.87 -7.54
C HIS A 100 -2.51 17.52 -8.18
N PHE A 101 -2.08 16.44 -7.54
CA PHE A 101 -2.23 15.07 -8.03
C PHE A 101 -2.22 14.08 -6.86
N LEU A 102 -2.59 12.85 -7.12
CA LEU A 102 -2.37 11.76 -6.19
C LEU A 102 -1.12 10.98 -6.58
N LEU A 103 -0.41 10.45 -5.59
CA LEU A 103 0.51 9.34 -5.76
C LEU A 103 -0.20 8.06 -5.38
N SER A 104 -0.07 7.05 -6.22
CA SER A 104 -0.56 5.70 -5.99
C SER A 104 0.62 4.73 -5.83
N SER A 105 0.42 3.75 -4.97
CA SER A 105 1.37 2.63 -4.78
C SER A 105 1.49 1.71 -6.00
N VAL A 106 0.46 1.71 -6.85
CA VAL A 106 0.42 0.90 -8.08
C VAL A 106 0.01 1.78 -9.27
N PRO A 107 0.45 1.45 -10.50
CA PRO A 107 0.10 2.21 -11.69
C PRO A 107 -1.39 2.07 -12.01
N THR A 108 -2.10 3.20 -12.14
CA THR A 108 -3.53 3.23 -12.48
C THR A 108 -3.81 2.95 -13.96
N SER A 109 -2.79 3.02 -14.82
CA SER A 109 -2.84 2.64 -16.23
C SER A 109 -2.63 1.15 -16.49
N CYS A 110 -2.35 0.36 -15.46
CA CYS A 110 -2.20 -1.08 -15.53
C CYS A 110 -3.57 -1.76 -15.38
N SER A 111 -4.08 -2.38 -16.43
CA SER A 111 -5.41 -3.05 -16.42
C SER A 111 -5.51 -4.24 -15.46
N PHE A 112 -4.40 -4.77 -15.00
CA PHE A 112 -4.34 -5.94 -14.11
C PHE A 112 -3.91 -5.59 -12.68
N CYS A 113 -3.53 -4.33 -12.42
CA CYS A 113 -3.18 -3.88 -11.09
C CYS A 113 -4.43 -3.44 -10.34
N VAL A 114 -4.49 -3.73 -9.05
CA VAL A 114 -5.62 -3.35 -8.21
C VAL A 114 -5.16 -2.26 -7.24
N PRO A 115 -5.60 -1.00 -7.43
CA PRO A 115 -5.36 0.06 -6.46
C PRO A 115 -5.96 -0.33 -5.11
N SER A 116 -5.31 0.09 -4.04
CA SER A 116 -5.89 0.01 -2.70
C SER A 116 -6.82 1.19 -2.44
N GLY A 117 -7.43 1.20 -1.25
CA GLY A 117 -8.20 2.33 -0.75
C GLY A 117 -7.33 3.56 -0.42
N PRO A 118 -7.82 4.45 0.45
CA PRO A 118 -7.10 5.67 0.84
C PRO A 118 -5.70 5.44 1.40
N GLU A 119 -5.44 4.26 1.95
CA GLU A 119 -4.14 3.84 2.48
C GLU A 119 -3.06 3.66 1.40
N GLY A 120 -3.44 3.42 0.15
CA GLY A 120 -2.55 3.33 -1.01
C GLY A 120 -2.48 4.59 -1.84
N LEU A 121 -2.99 5.71 -1.32
CA LEU A 121 -3.02 7.00 -2.00
C LEU A 121 -2.44 8.11 -1.10
N VAL A 122 -1.71 9.03 -1.71
CA VAL A 122 -1.22 10.25 -1.06
C VAL A 122 -1.56 11.45 -1.94
N GLU A 123 -2.31 12.40 -1.40
CA GLU A 123 -2.56 13.68 -2.08
C GLU A 123 -1.31 14.55 -2.02
N VAL A 124 -0.90 15.09 -3.15
CA VAL A 124 0.31 15.92 -3.29
C VAL A 124 -0.05 17.30 -3.83
N LYS A 125 0.44 18.33 -3.15
CA LYS A 125 0.38 19.73 -3.60
C LYS A 125 1.81 20.27 -3.70
N THR A 126 2.24 20.59 -4.94
CA THR A 126 3.62 20.98 -5.22
C THR A 126 3.76 22.49 -5.34
N LYS A 127 4.96 23.00 -4.97
CA LYS A 127 5.34 24.41 -5.17
C LYS A 127 5.47 24.75 -6.65
N ASN A 128 6.10 23.87 -7.42
CA ASN A 128 6.34 24.01 -8.85
C ASN A 128 5.60 22.90 -9.60
N PRO A 129 5.10 23.17 -10.82
CA PRO A 129 4.45 22.16 -11.63
C PRO A 129 5.40 21.00 -11.94
N VAL A 130 4.93 19.77 -11.79
CA VAL A 130 5.63 18.54 -12.14
C VAL A 130 5.07 18.00 -13.44
N LYS A 131 5.94 17.62 -14.38
CA LYS A 131 5.51 17.02 -15.64
C LYS A 131 4.88 15.66 -15.36
N TYR A 132 3.71 15.41 -15.97
CA TYR A 132 3.08 14.10 -15.90
C TYR A 132 3.94 13.02 -16.56
N THR A 133 4.02 11.87 -15.93
CA THR A 133 4.72 10.69 -16.44
C THR A 133 3.99 9.43 -15.97
N LEU A 134 4.13 8.36 -16.75
CA LEU A 134 3.69 7.01 -16.36
C LEU A 134 4.70 6.29 -15.45
N GLU A 135 5.95 6.78 -15.41
CA GLU A 135 6.98 6.26 -14.51
C GLU A 135 6.78 6.80 -13.09
N PRO A 136 7.24 6.06 -12.06
CA PRO A 136 7.17 6.53 -10.70
C PRO A 136 7.93 7.84 -10.50
N VAL A 137 7.35 8.75 -9.73
CA VAL A 137 8.00 10.00 -9.31
C VAL A 137 8.29 9.97 -7.81
N VAL A 138 9.34 10.66 -7.39
CA VAL A 138 9.65 10.90 -5.99
C VAL A 138 9.31 12.35 -5.68
N VAL A 139 8.56 12.58 -4.60
CA VAL A 139 8.28 13.92 -4.08
C VAL A 139 8.79 14.04 -2.66
N GLU A 140 9.33 15.22 -2.34
CA GLU A 140 9.72 15.60 -0.99
C GLU A 140 8.87 16.77 -0.53
N GLY A 141 8.25 16.67 0.65
CA GLY A 141 7.41 17.73 1.20
C GLY A 141 6.92 17.43 2.60
N ARG A 142 6.08 18.32 3.14
CA ARG A 142 5.54 18.20 4.49
C ARG A 142 4.35 17.23 4.49
N MET A 143 4.47 16.16 5.26
CA MET A 143 3.43 15.15 5.45
C MET A 143 2.35 15.64 6.43
N ALA A 144 1.09 15.41 6.09
CA ALA A 144 -0.05 15.51 6.99
C ALA A 144 -0.75 14.15 7.09
N VAL A 145 -0.94 13.65 8.31
CA VAL A 145 -1.74 12.46 8.63
C VAL A 145 -3.12 12.94 9.03
N LEU A 146 -4.14 12.59 8.24
CA LEU A 146 -5.47 13.18 8.27
C LEU A 146 -6.45 12.30 9.05
N GLN A 147 -6.85 12.73 10.25
CA GLN A 147 -7.84 12.03 11.08
C GLN A 147 -9.28 12.14 10.53
N ALA A 148 -9.57 13.27 9.87
CA ALA A 148 -10.85 13.55 9.24
C ALA A 148 -10.62 14.45 8.03
N ASP A 149 -10.80 13.90 6.84
CA ASP A 149 -10.72 14.64 5.59
C ASP A 149 -12.06 14.56 4.86
N PRO A 150 -12.60 15.67 4.31
CA PRO A 150 -13.90 15.65 3.63
C PRO A 150 -13.94 14.76 2.39
N TYR A 151 -12.79 14.50 1.77
CA TYR A 151 -12.65 13.62 0.61
C TYR A 151 -12.20 12.21 0.96
N GLY A 152 -12.03 11.90 2.27
CA GLY A 152 -11.63 10.58 2.74
C GLY A 152 -10.16 10.24 2.55
N MET A 153 -9.29 11.23 2.30
CA MET A 153 -7.85 11.03 2.22
C MET A 153 -7.25 10.80 3.60
N PHE A 154 -6.28 9.88 3.67
CA PHE A 154 -5.52 9.61 4.91
C PHE A 154 -4.21 10.38 4.97
N TYR A 155 -3.66 10.74 3.81
CA TYR A 155 -2.34 11.35 3.70
C TYR A 155 -2.34 12.50 2.70
N ARG A 156 -1.64 13.57 3.07
CA ARG A 156 -1.38 14.71 2.18
C ARG A 156 0.06 15.16 2.34
N VAL A 157 0.73 15.46 1.23
CA VAL A 157 2.04 16.10 1.21
C VAL A 157 1.89 17.49 0.61
N THR A 158 2.25 18.51 1.38
CA THR A 158 2.18 19.91 0.96
C THR A 158 3.57 20.50 0.80
N ASP A 159 3.66 21.65 0.15
CA ASP A 159 4.92 22.32 -0.17
C ASP A 159 5.91 21.40 -0.91
N ALA A 160 5.37 20.44 -1.64
CA ALA A 160 6.16 19.38 -2.24
C ALA A 160 6.97 19.87 -3.45
N GLN A 161 8.04 19.15 -3.72
CA GLN A 161 8.84 19.27 -4.94
C GLN A 161 9.23 17.88 -5.43
N ALA A 162 9.27 17.71 -6.75
CA ALA A 162 9.80 16.49 -7.32
C ALA A 162 11.31 16.43 -7.10
N THR A 163 11.82 15.25 -6.75
CA THR A 163 13.25 14.95 -6.57
C THR A 163 13.65 13.80 -7.47
N GLU A 164 14.92 13.71 -7.82
CA GLU A 164 15.47 12.58 -8.59
C GLU A 164 15.67 11.34 -7.70
#